data_392d21a0baa77ff45e0276266852991a
#
_entry.id   392d21a0baa77ff45e0276266852991a
#
_cell.length_a   1.000
_cell.length_b   1.000
_cell.length_c   1.000
_cell.angle_alpha   90.00
_cell.angle_beta   90.00
_cell.angle_gamma   90.00
#
_symmetry.space_group_name_H-M   'P 1'
#
loop_
_entity.id
_entity.type
_entity.pdbx_description
1 polymer ?
#
loop_
_entity_poly.entity_id
_entity_poly.type
_entity_poly.pdbx_seq_one_letter_code
_entity_poly.pdbx_strand_id
1 'polypeptide(L)'
;MNAYFAEFFGTALLILLGNGVVANVCLNKTKGQSSGWIVITTAWAFAVYVAVVVTGPYSGAHLNPAVTLGVAMKGAFSWELVPGYIAAQVVGGMVGALLVYIMYKDHFAATEEEGLKRACFCTEPAIRNYPINLVNEIVGTFVLVFVIFYLVGANITLPGTAESTPIGLGSIGALPVAILVWAIGLSLGGTTGYAINPARDLGPRLTLALFLGGTLKTKADWGYSWVPVVGPFIGAALAAVFYNAIM
;
A
#
# COMPACT_ATOMS: atom_id res chain seq x y z
N MET A 1 -4.65 -17.89 -11.95
CA MET A 1 -3.46 -17.32 -11.29
C MET A 1 -3.40 -17.92 -9.89
N ASN A 2 -2.23 -18.39 -9.40
CA ASN A 2 -2.16 -18.82 -8.01
C ASN A 2 -2.08 -17.61 -7.08
N ALA A 3 -2.39 -17.80 -5.79
CA ALA A 3 -2.52 -16.71 -4.84
C ALA A 3 -1.20 -15.92 -4.63
N TYR A 4 -0.05 -16.59 -4.56
CA TYR A 4 1.23 -15.91 -4.39
C TYR A 4 1.61 -15.06 -5.61
N PHE A 5 1.35 -15.57 -6.82
CA PHE A 5 1.57 -14.79 -8.03
C PHE A 5 0.60 -13.60 -8.12
N ALA A 6 -0.64 -13.76 -7.63
CA ALA A 6 -1.60 -12.66 -7.55
C ALA A 6 -1.13 -11.56 -6.59
N GLU A 7 -0.63 -11.91 -5.40
CA GLU A 7 -0.05 -10.95 -4.45
C GLU A 7 1.19 -10.24 -5.03
N PHE A 8 2.09 -10.97 -5.67
CA PHE A 8 3.24 -10.42 -6.38
C PHE A 8 2.81 -9.42 -7.47
N PHE A 9 1.95 -9.86 -8.38
CA PHE A 9 1.54 -9.05 -9.52
C PHE A 9 0.69 -7.84 -9.11
N GLY A 10 -0.23 -8.04 -8.16
CA GLY A 10 -1.04 -6.96 -7.62
C GLY A 10 -0.21 -5.91 -6.89
N THR A 11 0.78 -6.33 -6.10
CA THR A 11 1.67 -5.39 -5.43
C THR A 11 2.58 -4.67 -6.45
N ALA A 12 3.02 -5.35 -7.51
CA ALA A 12 3.75 -4.70 -8.59
C ALA A 12 2.92 -3.62 -9.29
N LEU A 13 1.64 -3.89 -9.60
CA LEU A 13 0.71 -2.89 -10.14
C LEU A 13 0.46 -1.73 -9.17
N LEU A 14 0.23 -2.04 -7.89
CA LEU A 14 0.02 -1.05 -6.83
C LEU A 14 1.20 -0.07 -6.78
N ILE A 15 2.42 -0.59 -6.76
CA ILE A 15 3.63 0.24 -6.68
C ILE A 15 3.92 0.95 -8.00
N LEU A 16 3.72 0.30 -9.14
CA LEU A 16 3.88 0.96 -10.44
C LEU A 16 3.02 2.22 -10.55
N LEU A 17 1.75 2.13 -10.18
CA LEU A 17 0.82 3.27 -10.25
C LEU A 17 1.03 4.26 -9.09
N GLY A 18 1.20 3.76 -7.87
CA GLY A 18 1.35 4.59 -6.67
C GLY A 18 2.67 5.36 -6.63
N ASN A 19 3.82 4.69 -6.84
CA ASN A 19 5.10 5.39 -6.94
C ASN A 19 5.21 6.15 -8.28
N GLY A 20 4.53 5.68 -9.33
CA GLY A 20 4.44 6.36 -10.61
C GLY A 20 3.83 7.75 -10.51
N VAL A 21 2.75 7.92 -9.74
CA VAL A 21 2.18 9.26 -9.53
C VAL A 21 3.12 10.13 -8.69
N VAL A 22 3.83 9.57 -7.71
CA VAL A 22 4.83 10.34 -6.96
C VAL A 22 5.94 10.82 -7.89
N ALA A 23 6.43 9.96 -8.78
CA ALA A 23 7.40 10.36 -9.80
C ALA A 23 6.85 11.46 -10.73
N ASN A 24 5.59 11.33 -11.17
CA ASN A 24 4.95 12.35 -12.02
C ASN A 24 4.80 13.72 -11.32
N VAL A 25 4.54 13.72 -10.01
CA VAL A 25 4.34 14.98 -9.25
C VAL A 25 5.64 15.58 -8.76
N CYS A 26 6.62 14.75 -8.37
CA CYS A 26 7.84 15.20 -7.71
C CYS A 26 9.02 15.42 -8.65
N LEU A 27 9.16 14.64 -9.73
CA LEU A 27 10.31 14.75 -10.61
C LEU A 27 10.19 15.93 -11.58
N ASN A 28 11.36 16.47 -11.95
CA ASN A 28 11.44 17.61 -12.85
C ASN A 28 11.01 17.25 -14.28
N LYS A 29 10.41 18.23 -14.95
CA LYS A 29 10.00 18.19 -16.37
C LYS A 29 8.91 17.15 -16.69
N THR A 30 8.24 16.59 -15.71
CA THR A 30 7.05 15.78 -15.95
C THR A 30 5.85 16.68 -16.26
N LYS A 31 4.83 16.14 -16.89
CA LYS A 31 3.58 16.89 -17.17
C LYS A 31 2.76 17.17 -15.90
N GLY A 32 2.94 16.35 -14.87
CA GLY A 32 2.26 16.49 -13.58
C GLY A 32 3.10 17.16 -12.50
N GLN A 33 4.28 17.71 -12.83
CA GLN A 33 5.17 18.31 -11.84
C GLN A 33 4.43 19.35 -10.98
N SER A 34 4.58 19.23 -9.66
CA SER A 34 4.00 20.12 -8.65
C SER A 34 2.46 20.19 -8.64
N SER A 35 1.76 19.18 -9.17
CA SER A 35 0.29 19.12 -9.20
C SER A 35 -0.36 18.88 -7.82
N GLY A 36 0.43 18.53 -6.81
CA GLY A 36 0.01 18.57 -5.41
C GLY A 36 -0.46 17.24 -4.81
N TRP A 37 -0.73 17.31 -3.49
CA TRP A 37 -1.03 16.13 -2.65
C TRP A 37 -2.31 15.40 -3.05
N ILE A 38 -3.34 16.12 -3.49
CA ILE A 38 -4.61 15.52 -3.91
C ILE A 38 -4.43 14.60 -5.11
N VAL A 39 -3.54 14.95 -6.05
CA VAL A 39 -3.24 14.09 -7.21
C VAL A 39 -2.57 12.81 -6.76
N ILE A 40 -1.59 12.91 -5.83
CA ILE A 40 -0.90 11.76 -5.27
C ILE A 40 -1.90 10.82 -4.57
N THR A 41 -2.70 11.34 -3.64
CA THR A 41 -3.64 10.52 -2.86
C THR A 41 -4.73 9.89 -3.71
N THR A 42 -5.24 10.62 -4.71
CA THR A 42 -6.23 10.10 -5.66
C THR A 42 -5.67 8.95 -6.49
N ALA A 43 -4.47 9.11 -7.03
CA ALA A 43 -3.86 8.05 -7.83
C ALA A 43 -3.47 6.83 -6.99
N TRP A 44 -3.06 7.00 -5.72
CA TRP A 44 -2.86 5.88 -4.80
C TRP A 44 -4.15 5.11 -4.54
N ALA A 45 -5.28 5.79 -4.37
CA ALA A 45 -6.59 5.15 -4.24
C ALA A 45 -6.94 4.32 -5.48
N PHE A 46 -6.75 4.87 -6.66
CA PHE A 46 -6.97 4.14 -7.92
C PHE A 46 -5.94 3.04 -8.16
N ALA A 47 -4.71 3.19 -7.68
CA ALA A 47 -3.72 2.11 -7.72
C ALA A 47 -4.19 0.89 -6.89
N VAL A 48 -4.75 1.13 -5.71
CA VAL A 48 -5.39 0.08 -4.90
C VAL A 48 -6.57 -0.53 -5.65
N TYR A 49 -7.46 0.29 -6.19
CA TYR A 49 -8.61 -0.20 -6.96
C TYR A 49 -8.19 -1.14 -8.10
N VAL A 50 -7.26 -0.70 -8.95
CA VAL A 50 -6.78 -1.48 -10.10
C VAL A 50 -6.17 -2.81 -9.65
N ALA A 51 -5.31 -2.77 -8.63
CA ALA A 51 -4.66 -3.97 -8.11
C ALA A 51 -5.67 -4.96 -7.53
N VAL A 52 -6.64 -4.48 -6.73
CA VAL A 52 -7.69 -5.32 -6.12
C VAL A 52 -8.62 -5.92 -7.17
N VAL A 53 -9.02 -5.16 -8.19
CA VAL A 53 -9.85 -5.68 -9.30
C VAL A 53 -9.17 -6.85 -10.00
N VAL A 54 -7.85 -6.74 -10.24
CA VAL A 54 -7.12 -7.78 -10.98
C VAL A 54 -6.87 -9.03 -10.13
N THR A 55 -6.58 -8.87 -8.84
CA THR A 55 -6.05 -9.96 -8.01
C THR A 55 -7.03 -10.48 -6.95
N GLY A 56 -8.06 -9.73 -6.63
CA GLY A 56 -9.06 -10.09 -5.64
C GLY A 56 -9.65 -11.49 -5.79
N PRO A 57 -10.07 -11.92 -7.02
CA PRO A 57 -10.60 -13.25 -7.23
C PRO A 57 -9.64 -14.41 -6.99
N TYR A 58 -8.34 -14.14 -6.86
CA TYR A 58 -7.29 -15.18 -6.76
C TYR A 58 -6.65 -15.27 -5.38
N SER A 59 -6.40 -14.12 -4.73
CA SER A 59 -5.67 -14.06 -3.46
C SER A 59 -6.46 -13.38 -2.34
N GLY A 60 -7.58 -12.75 -2.64
CA GLY A 60 -8.24 -11.79 -1.75
C GLY A 60 -7.58 -10.40 -1.78
N ALA A 61 -6.52 -10.23 -2.59
CA ALA A 61 -5.81 -8.97 -2.79
C ALA A 61 -5.40 -8.29 -1.48
N HIS A 62 -4.63 -8.97 -0.65
CA HIS A 62 -4.09 -8.34 0.56
C HIS A 62 -3.10 -7.23 0.20
N LEU A 63 -2.14 -7.50 -0.71
CA LEU A 63 -1.17 -6.55 -1.29
C LEU A 63 -0.37 -5.76 -0.23
N ASN A 64 -0.42 -6.23 1.02
CA ASN A 64 0.06 -5.52 2.19
C ASN A 64 0.35 -6.51 3.33
N PRO A 65 1.60 -6.62 3.81
CA PRO A 65 1.94 -7.48 4.94
C PRO A 65 1.14 -7.20 6.21
N ALA A 66 0.82 -5.93 6.48
CA ALA A 66 0.04 -5.56 7.66
C ALA A 66 -1.43 -6.02 7.53
N VAL A 67 -2.03 -5.90 6.34
CA VAL A 67 -3.37 -6.47 6.07
C VAL A 67 -3.34 -7.99 6.21
N THR A 68 -2.33 -8.65 5.63
CA THR A 68 -2.16 -10.11 5.73
C THR A 68 -2.09 -10.57 7.19
N LEU A 69 -1.29 -9.89 8.02
CA LEU A 69 -1.21 -10.14 9.45
C LEU A 69 -2.55 -9.92 10.15
N GLY A 70 -3.20 -8.79 9.90
CA GLY A 70 -4.47 -8.44 10.55
C GLY A 70 -5.57 -9.45 10.25
N VAL A 71 -5.70 -9.88 8.98
CA VAL A 71 -6.70 -10.88 8.57
C VAL A 71 -6.39 -12.26 9.17
N ALA A 72 -5.10 -12.63 9.30
CA ALA A 72 -4.69 -13.85 9.97
C ALA A 72 -5.00 -13.82 11.48
N MET A 73 -4.72 -12.70 12.15
CA MET A 73 -5.04 -12.49 13.58
C MET A 73 -6.56 -12.44 13.86
N LYS A 74 -7.36 -11.97 12.90
CA LYS A 74 -8.83 -12.05 12.96
C LYS A 74 -9.33 -13.51 12.84
N GLY A 75 -8.49 -14.45 12.38
CA GLY A 75 -8.88 -15.85 12.15
C GLY A 75 -9.49 -16.11 10.77
N ALA A 76 -9.41 -15.15 9.83
CA ALA A 76 -9.98 -15.27 8.50
C ALA A 76 -8.96 -15.66 7.41
N PHE A 77 -7.70 -15.95 7.80
CA PHE A 77 -6.64 -16.34 6.88
C PHE A 77 -5.65 -17.32 7.56
N SER A 78 -5.17 -18.32 6.83
CA SER A 78 -4.24 -19.32 7.38
C SER A 78 -2.85 -18.73 7.61
N TRP A 79 -2.31 -18.96 8.81
CA TRP A 79 -0.96 -18.52 9.19
C TRP A 79 0.13 -19.15 8.31
N GLU A 80 -0.08 -20.36 7.76
CA GLU A 80 0.86 -21.03 6.88
C GLU A 80 1.11 -20.27 5.59
N LEU A 81 0.13 -19.49 5.12
CA LEU A 81 0.23 -18.72 3.90
C LEU A 81 0.88 -17.33 4.12
N VAL A 82 0.90 -16.84 5.36
CA VAL A 82 1.38 -15.48 5.68
C VAL A 82 2.80 -15.21 5.18
N PRO A 83 3.80 -16.06 5.44
CA PRO A 83 5.17 -15.80 4.97
C PRO A 83 5.28 -15.71 3.44
N GLY A 84 4.56 -16.58 2.72
CA GLY A 84 4.56 -16.58 1.26
C GLY A 84 3.91 -15.33 0.66
N TYR A 85 2.80 -14.85 1.27
CA TYR A 85 2.16 -13.58 0.87
C TYR A 85 3.11 -12.39 1.07
N ILE A 86 3.72 -12.28 2.25
CA ILE A 86 4.66 -11.19 2.56
C ILE A 86 5.84 -11.17 1.58
N ALA A 87 6.43 -12.34 1.31
CA ALA A 87 7.53 -12.45 0.36
C ALA A 87 7.10 -12.01 -1.07
N ALA A 88 5.94 -12.51 -1.54
CA ALA A 88 5.39 -12.16 -2.85
C ALA A 88 5.12 -10.65 -2.96
N GLN A 89 4.52 -10.04 -1.92
CA GLN A 89 4.23 -8.61 -1.86
C GLN A 89 5.51 -7.76 -1.91
N VAL A 90 6.54 -8.11 -1.13
CA VAL A 90 7.81 -7.36 -1.13
C VAL A 90 8.49 -7.43 -2.49
N VAL A 91 8.58 -8.63 -3.09
CA VAL A 91 9.19 -8.81 -4.43
C VAL A 91 8.36 -8.09 -5.50
N GLY A 92 7.04 -8.15 -5.42
CA GLY A 92 6.14 -7.37 -6.29
C GLY A 92 6.41 -5.87 -6.19
N GLY A 93 6.56 -5.36 -4.97
CA GLY A 93 6.92 -3.96 -4.71
C GLY A 93 8.26 -3.57 -5.33
N MET A 94 9.26 -4.47 -5.28
CA MET A 94 10.55 -4.24 -5.93
C MET A 94 10.42 -4.11 -7.46
N VAL A 95 9.66 -5.00 -8.08
CA VAL A 95 9.44 -4.99 -9.54
C VAL A 95 8.65 -3.73 -9.96
N GLY A 96 7.59 -3.38 -9.25
CA GLY A 96 6.84 -2.15 -9.51
C GLY A 96 7.71 -0.90 -9.47
N ALA A 97 8.58 -0.79 -8.46
CA ALA A 97 9.52 0.32 -8.33
C ALA A 97 10.57 0.37 -9.46
N LEU A 98 11.07 -0.78 -9.90
CA LEU A 98 11.99 -0.85 -11.02
C LEU A 98 11.31 -0.36 -12.32
N LEU A 99 10.06 -0.72 -12.54
CA LEU A 99 9.28 -0.25 -13.69
C LEU A 99 9.05 1.26 -13.65
N VAL A 100 8.78 1.85 -12.45
CA VAL A 100 8.71 3.31 -12.30
C VAL A 100 10.03 3.96 -12.70
N TYR A 101 11.16 3.43 -12.23
CA TYR A 101 12.47 3.95 -12.65
C TYR A 101 12.68 3.90 -14.16
N ILE A 102 12.34 2.79 -14.79
CA ILE A 102 12.49 2.62 -16.26
C ILE A 102 11.64 3.67 -17.00
N MET A 103 10.38 3.86 -16.60
CA MET A 103 9.46 4.80 -17.23
C MET A 103 9.86 6.27 -17.05
N TYR A 104 10.43 6.61 -15.90
CA TYR A 104 10.80 7.99 -15.55
C TYR A 104 12.31 8.26 -15.58
N LYS A 105 13.10 7.39 -16.23
CA LYS A 105 14.57 7.43 -16.21
C LYS A 105 15.14 8.82 -16.54
N ASP A 106 14.63 9.47 -17.59
CA ASP A 106 15.10 10.78 -18.02
C ASP A 106 14.70 11.90 -17.04
N HIS A 107 13.54 11.75 -16.38
CA HIS A 107 13.08 12.68 -15.36
C HIS A 107 13.89 12.54 -14.07
N PHE A 108 14.27 11.32 -13.68
CA PHE A 108 15.23 11.10 -12.59
C PHE A 108 16.57 11.76 -12.88
N ALA A 109 17.06 11.66 -14.12
CA ALA A 109 18.32 12.32 -14.53
C ALA A 109 18.20 13.84 -14.53
N ALA A 110 17.02 14.40 -14.84
CA ALA A 110 16.77 15.83 -14.85
C ALA A 110 16.47 16.44 -13.46
N THR A 111 16.34 15.60 -12.41
CA THR A 111 16.06 16.02 -11.04
C THR A 111 17.33 15.95 -10.22
N GLU A 112 17.73 17.06 -9.60
CA GLU A 112 18.95 17.13 -8.78
C GLU A 112 18.68 16.73 -7.33
N GLU A 113 17.52 17.10 -6.78
CA GLU A 113 17.16 16.96 -5.37
C GLU A 113 16.98 15.47 -4.99
N GLU A 114 17.88 14.98 -4.13
CA GLU A 114 17.87 13.59 -3.67
C GLU A 114 16.56 13.19 -2.98
N GLY A 115 15.97 14.11 -2.20
CA GLY A 115 14.70 13.88 -1.50
C GLY A 115 13.56 13.58 -2.46
N LEU A 116 13.45 14.32 -3.57
CA LEU A 116 12.41 14.09 -4.58
C LEU A 116 12.59 12.74 -5.29
N LYS A 117 13.83 12.36 -5.59
CA LYS A 117 14.13 11.03 -6.15
C LYS A 117 13.79 9.93 -5.15
N ARG A 118 14.16 10.07 -3.87
CA ARG A 118 13.88 9.10 -2.82
C ARG A 118 12.39 8.95 -2.58
N ALA A 119 11.62 10.03 -2.57
CA ALA A 119 10.16 10.01 -2.40
C ALA A 119 9.43 9.12 -3.42
N CYS A 120 10.01 8.90 -4.61
CA CYS A 120 9.48 7.98 -5.61
C CYS A 120 9.65 6.49 -5.23
N PHE A 121 10.35 6.16 -4.15
CA PHE A 121 10.59 4.80 -3.68
C PHE A 121 10.16 4.59 -2.24
N CYS A 122 10.59 5.46 -1.34
CA CYS A 122 10.45 5.29 0.11
C CYS A 122 9.52 6.35 0.68
N THR A 123 8.76 5.99 1.71
CA THR A 123 8.12 7.01 2.54
C THR A 123 9.15 7.64 3.47
N GLU A 124 9.00 8.93 3.68
CA GLU A 124 9.75 9.70 4.67
C GLU A 124 8.83 10.74 5.32
N PRO A 125 9.09 11.14 6.57
CA PRO A 125 8.24 12.08 7.26
C PRO A 125 8.51 13.50 6.80
N ALA A 126 7.47 14.32 6.75
CA ALA A 126 7.60 15.77 6.55
C ALA A 126 8.43 16.42 7.68
N ILE A 127 8.25 15.94 8.91
CA ILE A 127 9.04 16.33 10.09
C ILE A 127 9.53 15.04 10.77
N ARG A 128 10.85 14.88 10.89
CA ARG A 128 11.45 13.69 11.49
C ARG A 128 11.34 13.72 13.02
N ASN A 129 10.39 12.95 13.52
CA ASN A 129 10.20 12.67 14.94
C ASN A 129 9.76 11.21 15.09
N TYR A 130 10.70 10.31 15.33
CA TYR A 130 10.46 8.87 15.31
C TYR A 130 9.27 8.40 16.16
N PRO A 131 9.12 8.82 17.44
CA PRO A 131 7.96 8.43 18.24
C PRO A 131 6.63 8.86 17.61
N ILE A 132 6.51 10.09 17.19
CA ILE A 132 5.27 10.61 16.58
C ILE A 132 5.03 10.01 15.20
N ASN A 133 6.08 9.85 14.40
CA ASN A 133 5.96 9.20 13.09
C ASN A 133 5.52 7.74 13.23
N LEU A 134 6.01 7.02 14.23
CA LEU A 134 5.56 5.66 14.54
C LEU A 134 4.07 5.64 14.90
N VAL A 135 3.61 6.54 15.77
CA VAL A 135 2.19 6.67 16.14
C VAL A 135 1.33 6.95 14.91
N ASN A 136 1.78 7.82 14.00
CA ASN A 136 1.05 8.12 12.77
C ASN A 136 0.87 6.87 11.88
N GLU A 137 1.91 6.06 11.71
CA GLU A 137 1.82 4.80 10.93
C GLU A 137 0.95 3.75 11.65
N ILE A 138 1.02 3.67 12.99
CA ILE A 138 0.14 2.79 13.79
C ILE A 138 -1.32 3.19 13.59
N VAL A 139 -1.66 4.47 13.77
CA VAL A 139 -3.04 4.96 13.65
C VAL A 139 -3.56 4.81 12.23
N GLY A 140 -2.78 5.21 11.22
CA GLY A 140 -3.17 5.07 9.81
C GLY A 140 -3.45 3.62 9.43
N THR A 141 -2.61 2.69 9.87
CA THR A 141 -2.80 1.26 9.58
C THR A 141 -3.91 0.64 10.42
N PHE A 142 -4.09 1.07 11.68
CA PHE A 142 -5.24 0.65 12.49
C PHE A 142 -6.55 0.99 11.78
N VAL A 143 -6.71 2.24 11.30
CA VAL A 143 -7.90 2.66 10.55
C VAL A 143 -8.07 1.81 9.29
N LEU A 144 -6.99 1.58 8.53
CA LEU A 144 -7.06 0.76 7.33
C LEU A 144 -7.59 -0.64 7.63
N VAL A 145 -6.93 -1.36 8.52
CA VAL A 145 -7.22 -2.78 8.79
C VAL A 145 -8.54 -2.95 9.51
N PHE A 146 -8.84 -2.09 10.48
CA PHE A 146 -10.10 -2.12 11.21
C PHE A 146 -11.31 -1.92 10.29
N VAL A 147 -11.25 -0.93 9.39
CA VAL A 147 -12.35 -0.69 8.45
C VAL A 147 -12.45 -1.80 7.40
N ILE A 148 -11.33 -2.38 6.94
CA ILE A 148 -11.37 -3.56 6.06
C ILE A 148 -12.18 -4.70 6.68
N PHE A 149 -12.14 -4.90 8.00
CA PHE A 149 -12.92 -5.94 8.66
C PHE A 149 -14.44 -5.73 8.61
N TYR A 150 -14.88 -4.50 8.35
CA TYR A 150 -16.29 -4.13 8.18
C TYR A 150 -16.73 -3.98 6.73
N LEU A 151 -15.81 -4.10 5.77
CA LEU A 151 -16.18 -4.11 4.36
C LEU A 151 -16.82 -5.45 4.02
N VAL A 152 -18.14 -5.47 4.01
CA VAL A 152 -18.94 -6.67 3.73
C VAL A 152 -19.40 -6.67 2.28
N GLY A 153 -19.48 -7.86 1.68
CA GLY A 153 -20.11 -8.06 0.37
C GLY A 153 -21.63 -7.81 0.42
N ALA A 154 -22.20 -7.46 -0.73
CA ALA A 154 -23.64 -7.37 -0.85
C ALA A 154 -24.28 -8.76 -0.78
N ASN A 155 -25.42 -8.84 -0.12
CA ASN A 155 -26.23 -10.06 -0.01
C ASN A 155 -27.68 -9.77 -0.41
N ILE A 156 -28.36 -10.77 -0.93
CA ILE A 156 -29.82 -10.76 -1.19
C ILE A 156 -30.46 -11.87 -0.42
N THR A 157 -31.63 -11.58 0.20
CA THR A 157 -32.52 -12.60 0.74
C THR A 157 -33.70 -12.74 -0.22
N LEU A 158 -33.84 -13.91 -0.83
CA LEU A 158 -34.95 -14.15 -1.76
C LEU A 158 -36.29 -14.25 -1.01
N PRO A 159 -37.41 -13.74 -1.60
CA PRO A 159 -38.72 -13.87 -1.00
C PRO A 159 -39.05 -15.31 -0.66
N GLY A 160 -39.49 -15.56 0.59
CA GLY A 160 -39.86 -16.90 1.06
C GLY A 160 -38.68 -17.78 1.53
N THR A 161 -37.46 -17.28 1.55
CA THR A 161 -36.30 -17.97 2.13
C THR A 161 -35.72 -17.18 3.30
N ALA A 162 -35.12 -17.88 4.29
CA ALA A 162 -34.35 -17.26 5.36
C ALA A 162 -32.86 -17.16 4.99
N GLU A 163 -32.45 -17.69 3.84
CA GLU A 163 -31.08 -17.75 3.41
C GLU A 163 -30.66 -16.48 2.68
N SER A 164 -29.53 -15.90 3.14
CA SER A 164 -28.88 -14.77 2.51
C SER A 164 -27.85 -15.26 1.50
N THR A 165 -28.01 -14.89 0.24
CA THR A 165 -27.12 -15.28 -0.85
C THR A 165 -26.18 -14.13 -1.20
N PRO A 166 -24.84 -14.32 -1.22
CA PRO A 166 -23.90 -13.28 -1.64
C PRO A 166 -24.14 -12.86 -3.10
N ILE A 167 -24.13 -11.55 -3.33
CA ILE A 167 -24.18 -10.98 -4.68
C ILE A 167 -22.78 -10.45 -5.01
N GLY A 168 -22.22 -10.91 -6.13
CA GLY A 168 -20.99 -10.34 -6.66
C GLY A 168 -21.22 -8.92 -7.18
N LEU A 169 -20.51 -7.96 -6.62
CA LEU A 169 -20.50 -6.55 -7.10
C LEU A 169 -19.56 -6.35 -8.30
N GLY A 170 -18.93 -7.41 -8.79
CA GLY A 170 -17.89 -7.29 -9.82
C GLY A 170 -16.79 -6.34 -9.41
N SER A 171 -16.26 -5.57 -10.37
CA SER A 171 -15.18 -4.61 -10.12
C SER A 171 -15.55 -3.50 -9.13
N ILE A 172 -16.83 -3.15 -9.01
CA ILE A 172 -17.30 -2.11 -8.07
C ILE A 172 -17.01 -2.52 -6.62
N GLY A 173 -16.96 -3.82 -6.31
CA GLY A 173 -16.61 -4.32 -4.98
C GLY A 173 -15.22 -3.89 -4.46
N ALA A 174 -14.32 -3.43 -5.33
CA ALA A 174 -13.02 -2.90 -4.95
C ALA A 174 -13.04 -1.40 -4.58
N LEU A 175 -14.12 -0.66 -4.88
CA LEU A 175 -14.20 0.78 -4.60
C LEU A 175 -14.14 1.13 -3.11
N PRO A 176 -14.81 0.41 -2.19
CA PRO A 176 -14.79 0.78 -0.78
C PRO A 176 -13.39 0.84 -0.19
N VAL A 177 -12.52 -0.13 -0.48
CA VAL A 177 -11.13 -0.11 0.02
C VAL A 177 -10.31 0.99 -0.64
N ALA A 178 -10.55 1.31 -1.91
CA ALA A 178 -9.88 2.42 -2.58
C ALA A 178 -10.27 3.77 -1.96
N ILE A 179 -11.54 3.99 -1.69
CA ILE A 179 -12.05 5.20 -1.02
C ILE A 179 -11.49 5.31 0.41
N LEU A 180 -11.39 4.20 1.14
CA LEU A 180 -10.77 4.15 2.46
C LEU A 180 -9.30 4.63 2.40
N VAL A 181 -8.51 4.09 1.46
CA VAL A 181 -7.11 4.51 1.28
C VAL A 181 -7.02 5.98 0.88
N TRP A 182 -7.95 6.46 0.05
CA TRP A 182 -8.02 7.88 -0.30
C TRP A 182 -8.28 8.77 0.91
N ALA A 183 -9.26 8.41 1.73
CA ALA A 183 -9.59 9.15 2.96
C ALA A 183 -8.39 9.20 3.94
N ILE A 184 -7.69 8.06 4.13
CA ILE A 184 -6.47 8.00 4.95
C ILE A 184 -5.38 8.91 4.36
N GLY A 185 -5.15 8.84 3.05
CA GLY A 185 -4.14 9.65 2.38
C GLY A 185 -4.39 11.15 2.50
N LEU A 186 -5.65 11.59 2.30
CA LEU A 186 -6.05 12.99 2.42
C LEU A 186 -5.95 13.51 3.86
N SER A 187 -6.35 12.69 4.85
CA SER A 187 -6.53 13.16 6.23
C SER A 187 -5.32 12.89 7.12
N LEU A 188 -4.64 11.76 6.95
CA LEU A 188 -3.57 11.29 7.83
C LEU A 188 -2.21 11.20 7.14
N GLY A 189 -2.17 11.27 5.81
CA GLY A 189 -0.97 11.00 5.04
C GLY A 189 0.07 12.11 5.03
N GLY A 190 -0.29 13.33 5.34
CA GLY A 190 0.61 14.50 5.22
C GLY A 190 1.81 14.49 6.17
N THR A 191 1.79 13.66 7.22
CA THR A 191 2.84 13.61 8.24
C THR A 191 3.99 12.67 7.87
N THR A 192 3.69 11.46 7.35
CA THR A 192 4.66 10.39 7.11
C THR A 192 4.65 9.83 5.69
N GLY A 193 3.73 10.32 4.83
CA GLY A 193 3.48 9.72 3.54
C GLY A 193 2.63 8.44 3.62
N TYR A 194 1.94 8.21 4.75
CA TYR A 194 1.03 7.07 4.99
C TYR A 194 1.50 5.77 4.33
N ALA A 195 2.63 5.26 4.79
CA ALA A 195 3.11 3.97 4.28
C ALA A 195 2.04 2.90 4.45
N ILE A 196 1.52 2.74 5.67
CA ILE A 196 0.44 1.84 6.07
C ILE A 196 0.52 0.42 5.47
N ASN A 197 1.67 0.13 4.85
CA ASN A 197 1.95 -1.10 4.10
C ASN A 197 3.46 -1.35 4.08
N PRO A 198 3.97 -2.32 4.83
CA PRO A 198 5.40 -2.63 4.85
C PRO A 198 5.99 -2.95 3.47
N ALA A 199 5.28 -3.64 2.59
CA ALA A 199 5.79 -3.99 1.25
C ALA A 199 5.84 -2.77 0.33
N ARG A 200 4.91 -1.82 0.49
CA ARG A 200 4.86 -0.55 -0.25
C ARG A 200 6.06 0.35 0.05
N ASP A 201 6.66 0.22 1.23
CA ASP A 201 7.89 0.93 1.56
C ASP A 201 9.14 0.06 1.33
N LEU A 202 9.19 -1.12 1.93
CA LEU A 202 10.38 -1.98 1.94
C LEU A 202 10.76 -2.48 0.54
N GLY A 203 9.80 -2.87 -0.30
CA GLY A 203 10.08 -3.34 -1.66
C GLY A 203 10.80 -2.29 -2.50
N PRO A 204 10.21 -1.11 -2.72
CA PRO A 204 10.86 -0.02 -3.44
C PRO A 204 12.16 0.48 -2.77
N ARG A 205 12.23 0.50 -1.44
CA ARG A 205 13.42 0.86 -0.68
C ARG A 205 14.59 -0.09 -0.96
N LEU A 206 14.31 -1.40 -1.04
CA LEU A 206 15.29 -2.41 -1.46
C LEU A 206 15.72 -2.20 -2.91
N THR A 207 14.79 -1.89 -3.82
CA THR A 207 15.12 -1.59 -5.23
C THR A 207 16.05 -0.40 -5.32
N LEU A 208 15.76 0.68 -4.60
CA LEU A 208 16.62 1.84 -4.55
C LEU A 208 18.02 1.48 -4.00
N ALA A 209 18.09 0.78 -2.88
CA ALA A 209 19.35 0.47 -2.21
C ALA A 209 20.23 -0.48 -3.01
N LEU A 210 19.64 -1.53 -3.58
CA LEU A 210 20.40 -2.63 -4.21
C LEU A 210 20.77 -2.32 -5.68
N PHE A 211 19.91 -1.60 -6.40
CA PHE A 211 20.05 -1.48 -7.85
C PHE A 211 20.23 -0.04 -8.35
N LEU A 212 19.67 0.96 -7.65
CA LEU A 212 19.53 2.30 -8.20
C LEU A 212 20.27 3.39 -7.43
N GLY A 213 20.65 3.15 -6.16
CA GLY A 213 21.24 4.17 -5.29
C GLY A 213 22.49 4.84 -5.87
N GLY A 214 23.38 4.04 -6.47
CA GLY A 214 24.57 4.55 -7.16
C GLY A 214 24.24 5.38 -8.41
N THR A 215 23.28 4.91 -9.22
CA THR A 215 22.84 5.59 -10.44
C THR A 215 22.12 6.89 -10.14
N LEU A 216 21.23 6.89 -9.15
CA LEU A 216 20.42 8.05 -8.76
C LEU A 216 21.17 9.00 -7.81
N LYS A 217 22.32 8.58 -7.28
CA LYS A 217 23.09 9.29 -6.26
C LYS A 217 22.22 9.66 -5.05
N THR A 218 21.36 8.75 -4.63
CA THR A 218 20.48 8.94 -3.48
C THR A 218 20.46 7.72 -2.56
N LYS A 219 20.33 7.96 -1.25
CA LYS A 219 20.34 6.92 -0.21
C LYS A 219 18.93 6.50 0.13
N ALA A 220 18.75 5.23 0.52
CA ALA A 220 17.46 4.64 0.87
C ALA A 220 16.97 4.98 2.30
N ASP A 221 17.69 5.81 3.05
CA ASP A 221 17.33 6.24 4.42
C ASP A 221 16.93 5.07 5.35
N TRP A 222 17.83 4.11 5.51
CA TRP A 222 17.60 2.94 6.34
C TRP A 222 17.33 3.27 7.81
N GLY A 223 17.84 4.40 8.32
CA GLY A 223 17.54 4.86 9.67
C GLY A 223 16.06 5.10 9.96
N TYR A 224 15.27 5.38 8.91
CA TYR A 224 13.82 5.56 9.05
C TYR A 224 13.01 4.31 8.70
N SER A 225 13.57 3.36 7.97
CA SER A 225 12.87 2.22 7.37
C SER A 225 12.05 1.36 8.34
N TRP A 226 12.43 1.33 9.61
CA TRP A 226 11.73 0.55 10.63
C TRP A 226 10.34 1.13 10.97
N VAL A 227 10.14 2.45 10.84
CA VAL A 227 8.86 3.11 11.13
C VAL A 227 7.75 2.62 10.19
N PRO A 228 7.91 2.69 8.84
CA PRO A 228 6.90 2.18 7.90
C PRO A 228 6.78 0.65 7.84
N VAL A 229 7.58 -0.08 8.61
CA VAL A 229 7.45 -1.54 8.77
C VAL A 229 6.79 -1.87 10.11
N VAL A 230 7.35 -1.41 11.22
CA VAL A 230 6.89 -1.76 12.57
C VAL A 230 5.54 -1.10 12.88
N GLY A 231 5.38 0.18 12.53
CA GLY A 231 4.13 0.92 12.76
C GLY A 231 2.91 0.22 12.16
N PRO A 232 2.92 -0.14 10.87
CA PRO A 232 1.82 -0.87 10.25
C PRO A 232 1.53 -2.24 10.89
N PHE A 233 2.55 -3.01 11.27
CA PHE A 233 2.30 -4.29 11.95
C PHE A 233 1.64 -4.10 13.31
N ILE A 234 2.06 -3.12 14.11
CA ILE A 234 1.42 -2.79 15.38
C ILE A 234 -0.02 -2.33 15.14
N GLY A 235 -0.25 -1.43 14.17
CA GLY A 235 -1.59 -0.93 13.85
C GLY A 235 -2.55 -2.05 13.44
N ALA A 236 -2.10 -2.97 12.60
CA ALA A 236 -2.88 -4.13 12.16
C ALA A 236 -3.19 -5.08 13.33
N ALA A 237 -2.22 -5.36 14.20
CA ALA A 237 -2.41 -6.21 15.38
C ALA A 237 -3.44 -5.59 16.34
N LEU A 238 -3.32 -4.29 16.62
CA LEU A 238 -4.28 -3.57 17.47
C LEU A 238 -5.70 -3.60 16.86
N ALA A 239 -5.83 -3.42 15.53
CA ALA A 239 -7.11 -3.50 14.84
C ALA A 239 -7.75 -4.89 15.00
N ALA A 240 -6.97 -5.96 14.87
CA ALA A 240 -7.48 -7.33 15.01
C ALA A 240 -7.87 -7.63 16.47
N VAL A 241 -7.03 -7.25 17.44
CA VAL A 241 -7.35 -7.43 18.87
C VAL A 241 -8.60 -6.66 19.25
N PHE A 242 -8.71 -5.40 18.83
CA PHE A 242 -9.88 -4.57 19.12
C PHE A 242 -11.14 -5.13 18.48
N TYR A 243 -11.06 -5.52 17.21
CA TYR A 243 -12.20 -6.14 16.51
C TYR A 243 -12.69 -7.41 17.25
N ASN A 244 -11.78 -8.33 17.57
CA ASN A 244 -12.13 -9.59 18.25
C ASN A 244 -12.66 -9.38 19.69
N ALA A 245 -12.37 -8.24 20.31
CA ALA A 245 -12.86 -7.91 21.65
C ALA A 245 -14.28 -7.34 21.66
N ILE A 246 -14.74 -6.74 20.54
CA ILE A 246 -16.03 -6.08 20.45
C ILE A 246 -17.08 -6.86 19.65
N MET A 247 -16.65 -7.91 18.91
CA MET A 247 -17.54 -8.80 18.14
C MET A 247 -17.76 -10.12 18.86
#